data_98ac506b828735bf10ea4aa848da2cea
#
_entry.id   98ac506b828735bf10ea4aa848da2cea
#
_cell.length_a   1.000
_cell.length_b   1.000
_cell.length_c   1.000
_cell.angle_alpha   90.00
_cell.angle_beta   90.00
_cell.angle_gamma   90.00
#
_symmetry.space_group_name_H-M   'P 1'
#
loop_
_entity.id
_entity.type
_entity.pdbx_description
1 polymer ?
#
loop_
_entity_poly.entity_id
_entity_poly.type
_entity_poly.pdbx_seq_one_letter_code
_entity_poly.pdbx_strand_id
1 'polypeptide(L)'
;MKLKFFLLSGLIFSFLSCDNQPKSEAPEPSAIVATDENTKELKESLKDVGEEEKRLAEEAAANMTTMTFNELSHEFGTVKEDTKHLYNFVVTNTGKKPLFIQDVKASCGCTTPKKPEKAIAPGKSDIIAVEFHPKVGQLGRQDKTVTVMANTEPNMVVLKIGADVIKNAATSQRIATN
;
A
#
# COMPACT_ATOMS: atom_id res chain seq x y z
N MET A 1 -9.27 51.00 11.55
CA MET A 1 -10.05 52.17 11.12
C MET A 1 -11.12 51.71 10.13
N LYS A 2 -12.43 51.90 10.55
CA LYS A 2 -13.69 51.90 9.75
C LYS A 2 -14.06 50.60 9.05
N LEU A 3 -14.79 49.66 9.61
CA LEU A 3 -16.26 49.52 9.82
C LEU A 3 -17.12 50.17 8.73
N LYS A 4 -17.75 49.31 7.88
CA LYS A 4 -19.04 49.68 7.24
C LYS A 4 -19.94 48.45 7.15
N PHE A 5 -20.97 48.49 7.98
CA PHE A 5 -22.23 47.79 7.92
C PHE A 5 -22.98 48.18 6.62
N PHE A 6 -23.59 47.19 5.97
CA PHE A 6 -24.74 47.45 5.10
C PHE A 6 -25.80 46.37 5.35
N LEU A 7 -26.83 46.81 6.02
CA LEU A 7 -28.16 46.23 6.09
C LEU A 7 -28.92 46.63 4.83
N LEU A 8 -29.68 45.77 4.24
CA LEU A 8 -31.11 45.94 3.85
C LEU A 8 -31.48 44.89 2.80
N SER A 9 -32.47 44.21 3.10
CA SER A 9 -33.85 44.24 2.57
C SER A 9 -34.29 42.94 1.95
N GLY A 10 -35.23 42.37 2.57
CA GLY A 10 -36.19 41.38 2.39
C GLY A 10 -36.90 41.32 1.03
N LEU A 11 -37.21 40.10 0.65
CA LEU A 11 -38.33 39.83 -0.25
C LEU A 11 -38.99 38.52 0.18
N ILE A 12 -40.17 38.69 0.71
CA ILE A 12 -41.18 37.68 1.00
C ILE A 12 -41.66 37.13 -0.35
N PHE A 13 -41.54 35.85 -0.58
CA PHE A 13 -42.27 35.16 -1.64
C PHE A 13 -43.11 34.06 -1.03
N SER A 14 -44.36 34.40 -0.78
CA SER A 14 -45.43 33.46 -0.52
C SER A 14 -45.76 32.71 -1.81
N PHE A 15 -45.64 31.42 -1.86
CA PHE A 15 -46.40 30.59 -2.78
C PHE A 15 -47.10 29.44 -2.03
N LEU A 16 -48.36 29.40 -2.30
CA LEU A 16 -49.38 28.50 -1.83
C LEU A 16 -49.07 27.01 -2.14
N SER A 17 -49.32 26.20 -1.15
CA SER A 17 -50.14 25.01 -1.14
C SER A 17 -50.08 24.10 -2.38
N CYS A 18 -49.54 22.87 -2.19
CA CYS A 18 -50.21 21.66 -2.65
C CYS A 18 -49.87 20.50 -1.67
N ASP A 19 -50.86 20.15 -0.91
CA ASP A 19 -51.06 18.99 -0.11
C ASP A 19 -50.93 17.73 -1.00
N ASN A 20 -49.95 16.87 -0.75
CA ASN A 20 -50.10 15.42 -0.98
C ASN A 20 -49.00 14.69 -0.25
N GLN A 21 -49.22 14.44 1.01
CA GLN A 21 -48.35 13.62 1.87
C GLN A 21 -48.89 12.18 1.90
N PRO A 22 -48.17 11.23 1.33
CA PRO A 22 -48.44 9.85 1.70
C PRO A 22 -47.84 9.62 3.09
N LYS A 23 -48.71 9.36 4.01
CA LYS A 23 -48.48 8.89 5.38
C LYS A 23 -47.60 7.61 5.34
N SER A 24 -46.32 7.80 5.49
CA SER A 24 -45.40 6.74 5.79
C SER A 24 -45.40 6.54 7.30
N GLU A 25 -46.10 5.50 7.70
CA GLU A 25 -46.04 4.94 9.04
C GLU A 25 -44.60 4.53 9.33
N ALA A 26 -43.94 5.26 10.22
CA ALA A 26 -42.67 4.85 10.81
C ALA A 26 -42.94 3.59 11.64
N PRO A 27 -42.20 2.47 11.44
CA PRO A 27 -42.25 1.38 12.38
C PRO A 27 -41.70 1.85 13.72
N GLU A 28 -42.48 1.71 14.76
CA GLU A 28 -42.05 1.91 16.14
C GLU A 28 -40.81 1.03 16.39
N PRO A 29 -39.79 1.54 17.11
CA PRO A 29 -38.67 0.69 17.53
C PRO A 29 -39.24 -0.36 18.51
N SER A 30 -39.37 -1.57 18.05
CA SER A 30 -39.61 -2.73 18.90
C SER A 30 -38.48 -2.73 19.92
N ALA A 31 -38.85 -2.51 21.18
CA ALA A 31 -37.92 -2.65 22.29
C ALA A 31 -37.41 -4.10 22.26
N ILE A 32 -36.17 -4.25 21.83
CA ILE A 32 -35.41 -5.49 21.97
C ILE A 32 -35.19 -5.62 23.46
N VAL A 33 -36.02 -6.42 24.11
CA VAL A 33 -35.81 -6.87 25.47
C VAL A 33 -34.52 -7.67 25.44
N ALA A 34 -33.42 -7.04 25.91
CA ALA A 34 -32.16 -7.71 26.13
C ALA A 34 -32.42 -8.75 27.27
N THR A 35 -32.64 -9.98 26.91
CA THR A 35 -32.62 -11.08 27.85
C THR A 35 -31.18 -11.35 28.23
N ASP A 36 -30.92 -11.55 29.54
CA ASP A 36 -29.60 -11.78 30.12
C ASP A 36 -28.80 -12.95 29.49
N GLU A 37 -29.49 -13.87 28.84
CA GLU A 37 -28.87 -14.98 28.10
C GLU A 37 -28.12 -14.53 26.87
N ASN A 38 -28.64 -13.57 26.11
CA ASN A 38 -28.02 -13.09 24.86
C ASN A 38 -26.72 -12.28 25.13
N THR A 39 -26.65 -11.61 26.28
CA THR A 39 -25.43 -10.91 26.71
C THR A 39 -24.32 -11.85 27.18
N LYS A 40 -24.66 -13.02 27.68
CA LYS A 40 -23.69 -14.02 28.11
C LYS A 40 -23.04 -14.74 26.94
N GLU A 41 -23.83 -15.15 25.93
CA GLU A 41 -23.31 -15.74 24.68
C GLU A 41 -22.42 -14.75 23.91
N LEU A 42 -22.80 -13.48 23.85
CA LEU A 42 -21.98 -12.46 23.19
C LEU A 42 -20.63 -12.25 23.90
N LYS A 43 -20.61 -12.25 25.24
CA LYS A 43 -19.38 -12.14 26.03
C LYS A 43 -18.47 -13.36 25.90
N GLU A 44 -19.04 -14.54 25.80
CA GLU A 44 -18.31 -15.80 25.61
C GLU A 44 -17.69 -15.87 24.19
N SER A 45 -18.44 -15.51 23.15
CA SER A 45 -17.94 -15.36 21.78
C SER A 45 -16.82 -14.32 21.65
N LEU A 46 -16.94 -13.18 22.33
CA LEU A 46 -15.89 -12.13 22.30
C LEU A 46 -14.62 -12.57 23.03
N LYS A 47 -14.72 -13.41 24.05
CA LYS A 47 -13.58 -13.95 24.78
C LYS A 47 -12.82 -14.97 23.91
N ASP A 48 -13.52 -15.83 23.22
CA ASP A 48 -12.95 -16.85 22.32
C ASP A 48 -12.20 -16.19 21.16
N VAL A 49 -12.74 -15.12 20.55
CA VAL A 49 -12.07 -14.32 19.52
C VAL A 49 -10.79 -13.67 20.06
N GLY A 50 -10.80 -13.15 21.28
CA GLY A 50 -9.62 -12.53 21.88
C GLY A 50 -8.49 -13.53 22.21
N GLU A 51 -8.81 -14.76 22.61
CA GLU A 51 -7.83 -15.81 22.86
C GLU A 51 -7.22 -16.33 21.55
N GLU A 52 -8.01 -16.47 20.50
CA GLU A 52 -7.54 -16.85 19.16
C GLU A 52 -6.63 -15.77 18.55
N GLU A 53 -7.00 -14.50 18.64
CA GLU A 53 -6.20 -13.38 18.15
C GLU A 53 -4.85 -13.29 18.89
N LYS A 54 -4.86 -13.50 20.20
CA LYS A 54 -3.64 -13.56 21.02
C LYS A 54 -2.74 -14.74 20.62
N ARG A 55 -3.31 -15.92 20.39
CA ARG A 55 -2.56 -17.10 19.93
C ARG A 55 -1.93 -16.88 18.56
N LEU A 56 -2.67 -16.29 17.62
CA LEU A 56 -2.16 -15.96 16.28
C LEU A 56 -1.04 -14.92 16.35
N ALA A 57 -1.16 -13.94 17.22
CA ALA A 57 -0.12 -12.93 17.44
C ALA A 57 1.16 -13.55 18.07
N GLU A 58 1.03 -14.45 19.03
CA GLU A 58 2.15 -15.18 19.62
C GLU A 58 2.84 -16.11 18.62
N GLU A 59 2.07 -16.79 17.78
CA GLU A 59 2.62 -17.65 16.71
C GLU A 59 3.34 -16.81 15.64
N ALA A 60 2.77 -15.67 15.25
CA ALA A 60 3.40 -14.74 14.33
C ALA A 60 4.72 -14.21 14.92
N ALA A 61 4.75 -13.80 16.17
CA ALA A 61 5.94 -13.34 16.87
C ALA A 61 7.00 -14.46 17.01
N ALA A 62 6.57 -15.72 17.27
CA ALA A 62 7.47 -16.86 17.36
C ALA A 62 8.17 -17.18 16.04
N ASN A 63 7.59 -16.78 14.90
CA ASN A 63 8.13 -17.01 13.57
C ASN A 63 8.90 -15.80 13.00
N MET A 64 9.12 -14.75 13.78
CA MET A 64 9.91 -13.60 13.34
C MET A 64 11.40 -13.91 13.25
N THR A 65 12.04 -13.29 12.29
CA THR A 65 13.48 -13.40 12.02
C THR A 65 14.08 -12.02 11.76
N THR A 66 15.33 -11.95 11.29
CA THR A 66 15.98 -10.70 10.88
C THR A 66 16.56 -10.85 9.48
N MET A 67 16.58 -9.74 8.74
CA MET A 67 17.18 -9.71 7.40
C MET A 67 18.11 -8.52 7.23
N THR A 68 19.08 -8.67 6.33
CA THR A 68 19.93 -7.58 5.86
C THR A 68 20.00 -7.61 4.35
N PHE A 69 20.30 -6.46 3.76
CA PHE A 69 20.57 -6.33 2.33
C PHE A 69 22.04 -5.97 2.11
N ASN A 70 22.60 -6.40 0.97
CA ASN A 70 23.93 -5.96 0.54
C ASN A 70 24.00 -4.43 0.38
N GLU A 71 22.91 -3.83 -0.10
CA GLU A 71 22.71 -2.39 -0.22
C GLU A 71 21.21 -2.07 -0.25
N LEU A 72 20.84 -0.84 0.09
CA LEU A 72 19.46 -0.36 0.08
C LEU A 72 19.16 0.59 -1.08
N SER A 73 20.19 0.93 -1.86
CA SER A 73 20.06 1.84 -3.00
C SER A 73 21.00 1.44 -4.13
N HIS A 74 20.48 1.49 -5.36
CA HIS A 74 21.26 1.23 -6.56
C HIS A 74 21.07 2.34 -7.60
N GLU A 75 22.17 2.79 -8.19
CA GLU A 75 22.19 3.81 -9.25
C GLU A 75 22.55 3.16 -10.60
N PHE A 76 21.60 3.18 -11.52
CA PHE A 76 21.82 2.71 -12.89
C PHE A 76 22.67 3.67 -13.73
N GLY A 77 22.90 4.93 -13.24
CA GLY A 77 23.55 5.97 -14.00
C GLY A 77 22.70 6.45 -15.17
N THR A 78 23.34 6.78 -16.30
CA THR A 78 22.65 7.25 -17.51
C THR A 78 22.09 6.07 -18.29
N VAL A 79 20.77 6.03 -18.47
CA VAL A 79 20.06 4.97 -19.18
C VAL A 79 19.21 5.54 -20.31
N LYS A 80 18.90 4.74 -21.33
CA LYS A 80 18.00 5.16 -22.43
C LYS A 80 16.55 4.83 -22.09
N GLU A 81 15.63 5.72 -22.48
CA GLU A 81 14.20 5.39 -22.46
C GLU A 81 13.91 4.15 -23.31
N ASP A 82 12.84 3.42 -22.98
CA ASP A 82 12.40 2.19 -23.65
C ASP A 82 13.47 1.08 -23.67
N THR A 83 14.31 1.04 -22.63
CA THR A 83 15.28 -0.05 -22.40
C THR A 83 15.10 -0.64 -21.01
N LYS A 84 15.37 -1.94 -20.86
CA LYS A 84 15.23 -2.68 -19.60
C LYS A 84 16.57 -2.72 -18.87
N HIS A 85 16.54 -2.38 -17.60
CA HIS A 85 17.69 -2.39 -16.72
C HIS A 85 17.36 -3.28 -15.52
N LEU A 86 18.19 -4.27 -15.24
CA LEU A 86 17.99 -5.26 -14.18
C LEU A 86 19.04 -5.06 -13.09
N TYR A 87 18.60 -5.04 -11.84
CA TYR A 87 19.47 -5.12 -10.68
C TYR A 87 18.98 -6.14 -9.67
N ASN A 88 19.91 -6.81 -9.02
CA ASN A 88 19.66 -7.88 -8.04
C ASN A 88 20.09 -7.44 -6.65
N PHE A 89 19.13 -7.04 -5.82
CA PHE A 89 19.39 -6.85 -4.39
C PHE A 89 19.52 -8.20 -3.72
N VAL A 90 20.62 -8.42 -2.98
CA VAL A 90 20.83 -9.64 -2.22
C VAL A 90 20.27 -9.45 -0.82
N VAL A 91 19.29 -10.25 -0.45
CA VAL A 91 18.72 -10.32 0.90
C VAL A 91 19.30 -11.53 1.63
N THR A 92 19.76 -11.33 2.86
CA THR A 92 20.34 -12.38 3.71
C THR A 92 19.49 -12.53 4.97
N ASN A 93 19.09 -13.75 5.28
CA ASN A 93 18.46 -14.08 6.56
C ASN A 93 19.55 -14.15 7.64
N THR A 94 19.60 -13.15 8.49
CA THR A 94 20.56 -13.05 9.62
C THR A 94 20.01 -13.60 10.93
N GLY A 95 18.74 -14.01 10.95
CA GLY A 95 18.09 -14.55 12.12
C GLY A 95 18.18 -16.08 12.21
N LYS A 96 17.41 -16.64 13.14
CA LYS A 96 17.41 -18.07 13.48
C LYS A 96 16.19 -18.82 12.92
N LYS A 97 15.21 -18.12 12.37
CA LYS A 97 13.97 -18.67 11.79
C LYS A 97 13.97 -18.48 10.28
N PRO A 98 13.20 -19.26 9.52
CA PRO A 98 13.06 -19.03 8.07
C PRO A 98 12.54 -17.64 7.77
N LEU A 99 13.14 -16.96 6.78
CA LEU A 99 12.72 -15.64 6.31
C LEU A 99 11.75 -15.79 5.12
N PHE A 100 10.57 -15.28 5.27
CA PHE A 100 9.54 -15.24 4.23
C PHE A 100 9.39 -13.83 3.69
N ILE A 101 9.69 -13.63 2.42
CA ILE A 101 9.37 -12.38 1.73
C ILE A 101 7.90 -12.46 1.33
N GLN A 102 7.05 -11.76 2.09
CA GLN A 102 5.60 -11.79 1.91
C GLN A 102 5.18 -11.06 0.64
N ASP A 103 5.71 -9.86 0.44
CA ASP A 103 5.35 -9.01 -0.70
C ASP A 103 6.51 -8.11 -1.11
N VAL A 104 6.51 -7.70 -2.39
CA VAL A 104 7.46 -6.73 -2.94
C VAL A 104 6.72 -5.81 -3.91
N LYS A 105 6.62 -4.53 -3.57
CA LYS A 105 5.87 -3.52 -4.34
C LYS A 105 6.75 -2.38 -4.81
N ALA A 106 6.66 -2.05 -6.10
CA ALA A 106 7.27 -0.87 -6.66
C ALA A 106 6.35 0.36 -6.58
N SER A 107 6.95 1.55 -6.49
CA SER A 107 6.23 2.83 -6.46
C SER A 107 5.61 3.23 -7.81
N CYS A 108 6.00 2.58 -8.91
CA CYS A 108 5.46 2.86 -10.25
C CYS A 108 5.42 1.60 -11.12
N GLY A 109 4.58 1.62 -12.17
CA GLY A 109 4.51 0.56 -13.18
C GLY A 109 5.70 0.50 -14.15
N CYS A 110 6.70 1.36 -13.98
CA CYS A 110 7.98 1.32 -14.73
C CYS A 110 9.05 0.47 -14.02
N THR A 111 8.72 -0.09 -12.86
CA THR A 111 9.60 -0.94 -12.06
C THR A 111 8.86 -2.22 -11.70
N THR A 112 9.45 -3.35 -12.04
CA THR A 112 8.87 -4.68 -11.80
C THR A 112 9.78 -5.48 -10.89
N PRO A 113 9.47 -5.61 -9.59
CA PRO A 113 10.23 -6.44 -8.69
C PRO A 113 9.79 -7.90 -8.77
N LYS A 114 10.73 -8.81 -8.51
CA LYS A 114 10.48 -10.24 -8.33
C LYS A 114 11.08 -10.69 -7.01
N LYS A 115 10.32 -11.39 -6.20
CA LYS A 115 10.72 -11.92 -4.90
C LYS A 115 11.09 -13.39 -4.97
N PRO A 116 11.86 -13.90 -3.99
CA PRO A 116 12.02 -15.33 -3.76
C PRO A 116 10.66 -16.01 -3.55
N GLU A 117 10.47 -17.18 -4.15
CA GLU A 117 9.26 -17.99 -3.97
C GLU A 117 9.32 -18.87 -2.72
N LYS A 118 10.53 -19.19 -2.26
CA LYS A 118 10.76 -20.05 -1.11
C LYS A 118 11.28 -19.26 0.08
N ALA A 119 11.06 -19.81 1.27
CA ALA A 119 11.65 -19.26 2.49
C ALA A 119 13.17 -19.34 2.43
N ILE A 120 13.84 -18.29 2.86
CA ILE A 120 15.30 -18.22 2.97
C ILE A 120 15.71 -18.81 4.33
N ALA A 121 16.47 -19.89 4.33
CA ALA A 121 16.92 -20.53 5.56
C ALA A 121 17.87 -19.61 6.36
N PRO A 122 18.02 -19.82 7.69
CA PRO A 122 18.97 -19.08 8.51
C PRO A 122 20.40 -19.09 7.93
N GLY A 123 21.02 -17.91 7.88
CA GLY A 123 22.36 -17.71 7.32
C GLY A 123 22.46 -17.82 5.80
N LYS A 124 21.36 -18.00 5.08
CA LYS A 124 21.34 -18.07 3.62
C LYS A 124 20.86 -16.75 3.02
N SER A 125 21.20 -16.55 1.74
CA SER A 125 20.83 -15.38 0.95
C SER A 125 20.02 -15.80 -0.27
N ASP A 126 19.20 -14.85 -0.76
CA ASP A 126 18.49 -14.96 -2.01
C ASP A 126 18.38 -13.59 -2.68
N ILE A 127 17.76 -13.48 -3.83
CA ILE A 127 17.75 -12.31 -4.69
C ILE A 127 16.34 -11.72 -4.78
N ILE A 128 16.25 -10.39 -4.61
CA ILE A 128 15.11 -9.59 -5.06
C ILE A 128 15.54 -8.91 -6.35
N ALA A 129 15.07 -9.44 -7.48
CA ALA A 129 15.38 -8.86 -8.79
C ALA A 129 14.46 -7.67 -9.06
N VAL A 130 15.03 -6.54 -9.49
CA VAL A 130 14.28 -5.32 -9.82
C VAL A 130 14.58 -4.93 -11.25
N GLU A 131 13.58 -5.01 -12.13
CA GLU A 131 13.64 -4.52 -13.49
C GLU A 131 13.10 -3.08 -13.56
N PHE A 132 13.92 -2.14 -13.99
CA PHE A 132 13.53 -0.77 -14.32
C PHE A 132 13.43 -0.60 -15.83
N HIS A 133 12.25 -0.19 -16.31
CA HIS A 133 11.98 0.05 -17.72
C HIS A 133 11.36 1.44 -17.89
N PRO A 134 12.16 2.50 -18.02
CA PRO A 134 11.64 3.84 -18.25
C PRO A 134 10.89 3.90 -19.58
N LYS A 135 9.64 4.36 -19.53
CA LYS A 135 8.80 4.48 -20.72
C LYS A 135 9.25 5.64 -21.60
N VAL A 136 8.88 5.61 -22.87
CA VAL A 136 9.10 6.72 -23.80
C VAL A 136 8.56 8.03 -23.22
N GLY A 137 9.38 9.07 -23.21
CA GLY A 137 9.06 10.39 -22.64
C GLY A 137 9.35 10.54 -21.13
N GLN A 138 9.75 9.49 -20.43
CA GLN A 138 10.18 9.58 -19.03
C GLN A 138 11.66 10.00 -18.95
N LEU A 139 11.97 11.23 -19.38
CA LEU A 139 13.33 11.76 -19.40
C LEU A 139 13.77 12.41 -18.08
N GLY A 140 15.09 12.55 -17.90
CA GLY A 140 15.71 13.15 -16.73
C GLY A 140 15.82 12.21 -15.54
N ARG A 141 16.05 12.77 -14.34
CA ARG A 141 16.22 11.99 -13.11
C ARG A 141 14.96 11.22 -12.75
N GLN A 142 15.12 9.94 -12.52
CA GLN A 142 14.07 9.03 -12.06
C GLN A 142 14.52 8.35 -10.78
N ASP A 143 13.81 8.59 -9.68
CA ASP A 143 14.00 7.91 -8.41
C ASP A 143 12.75 7.07 -8.11
N LYS A 144 12.94 5.78 -7.85
CA LYS A 144 11.87 4.82 -7.58
C LYS A 144 12.17 4.04 -6.31
N THR A 145 11.12 3.62 -5.64
CA THR A 145 11.23 2.79 -4.44
C THR A 145 10.58 1.44 -4.65
N VAL A 146 11.15 0.44 -3.98
CA VAL A 146 10.63 -0.92 -3.91
C VAL A 146 10.47 -1.27 -2.43
N THR A 147 9.25 -1.46 -1.99
CA THR A 147 8.94 -1.83 -0.61
C THR A 147 8.93 -3.35 -0.49
N VAL A 148 9.74 -3.89 0.39
CA VAL A 148 9.85 -5.31 0.71
C VAL A 148 9.18 -5.56 2.06
N MET A 149 8.24 -6.50 2.11
CA MET A 149 7.53 -6.92 3.33
C MET A 149 7.93 -8.35 3.68
N ALA A 150 8.28 -8.59 4.94
CA ALA A 150 8.74 -9.89 5.42
C ALA A 150 8.32 -10.14 6.88
N ASN A 151 8.51 -11.38 7.36
CA ASN A 151 8.33 -11.76 8.77
C ASN A 151 9.51 -11.29 9.65
N THR A 152 9.76 -9.99 9.68
CA THR A 152 10.84 -9.36 10.46
C THR A 152 10.32 -8.17 11.25
N GLU A 153 11.13 -7.66 12.19
CA GLU A 153 10.88 -6.40 12.88
C GLU A 153 12.05 -5.43 12.62
N PRO A 154 11.82 -4.31 11.94
CA PRO A 154 10.56 -3.91 11.28
C PRO A 154 10.18 -4.87 10.13
N ASN A 155 8.87 -5.01 9.88
CA ASN A 155 8.36 -5.92 8.85
C ASN A 155 8.48 -5.38 7.42
N MET A 156 9.04 -4.18 7.26
CA MET A 156 9.12 -3.47 5.98
C MET A 156 10.50 -2.84 5.80
N VAL A 157 11.08 -3.04 4.62
CA VAL A 157 12.31 -2.37 4.16
C VAL A 157 12.05 -1.71 2.82
N VAL A 158 12.56 -0.50 2.62
CA VAL A 158 12.45 0.25 1.37
C VAL A 158 13.78 0.26 0.65
N LEU A 159 13.83 -0.35 -0.52
CA LEU A 159 14.94 -0.27 -1.46
C LEU A 159 14.72 0.91 -2.41
N LYS A 160 15.81 1.52 -2.88
CA LYS A 160 15.77 2.65 -3.82
C LYS A 160 16.53 2.32 -5.08
N ILE A 161 16.03 2.77 -6.22
CA ILE A 161 16.77 2.78 -7.47
C ILE A 161 16.72 4.17 -8.08
N GLY A 162 17.83 4.59 -8.71
CA GLY A 162 17.97 5.87 -9.37
C GLY A 162 18.53 5.71 -10.79
N ALA A 163 18.14 6.61 -11.69
CA ALA A 163 18.67 6.67 -13.05
C ALA A 163 18.46 8.06 -13.66
N ASP A 164 19.38 8.46 -14.53
CA ASP A 164 19.23 9.63 -15.41
C ASP A 164 18.83 9.14 -16.81
N VAL A 165 17.57 9.33 -17.15
CA VAL A 165 17.01 8.81 -18.41
C VAL A 165 17.21 9.79 -19.56
N ILE A 166 17.81 9.31 -20.65
CA ILE A 166 18.02 10.07 -21.89
C ILE A 166 17.20 9.48 -23.05
N LYS A 167 17.01 10.29 -24.10
CA LYS A 167 16.33 9.84 -25.31
C LYS A 167 17.01 8.63 -25.94
N ASN A 168 16.21 7.70 -26.42
CA ASN A 168 16.65 6.61 -27.26
C ASN A 168 16.44 6.98 -28.74
N ALA A 169 17.53 7.27 -29.48
CA ALA A 169 17.46 7.67 -30.87
C ALA A 169 16.72 6.63 -31.76
N ALA A 170 16.85 5.35 -31.45
CA ALA A 170 16.15 4.28 -32.18
C ALA A 170 14.62 4.33 -32.00
N THR A 171 14.14 4.73 -30.83
CA THR A 171 12.70 4.89 -30.55
C THR A 171 12.14 6.11 -31.26
N SER A 172 12.90 7.21 -31.33
CA SER A 172 12.50 8.43 -32.04
C SER A 172 12.26 8.21 -33.53
N GLN A 173 13.04 7.33 -34.17
CA GLN A 173 12.87 7.00 -35.58
C GLN A 173 11.60 6.16 -35.85
N ARG A 174 11.21 5.25 -34.97
CA ARG A 174 9.99 4.44 -35.12
C ARG A 174 8.70 5.26 -35.05
N ILE A 175 8.70 6.33 -34.25
CA ILE A 175 7.53 7.20 -34.10
C ILE A 175 7.36 8.11 -35.34
N ALA A 176 8.47 8.47 -36.00
CA ALA A 176 8.44 9.33 -37.20
C ALA A 176 8.00 8.61 -38.49
N THR A 177 7.96 7.27 -38.50
CA THR A 177 7.61 6.44 -39.68
C THR A 177 6.20 5.83 -39.60
N ASN A 178 5.40 6.16 -38.58
CA ASN A 178 4.00 5.74 -38.43
C ASN A 178 3.07 6.97 -38.46
#